data_1e60d845ef92eb3c8e10d0a882daeff3
#
_entry.id   1e60d845ef92eb3c8e10d0a882daeff3
#
_cell.length_a   1.000
_cell.length_b   1.000
_cell.length_c   1.000
_cell.angle_alpha   90.00
_cell.angle_beta   90.00
_cell.angle_gamma   90.00
#
_symmetry.space_group_name_H-M   'P 1'
#
loop_
_entity.id
_entity.type
_entity.pdbx_description
1 polymer ?
#
loop_
_entity_poly.entity_id
_entity_poly.type
_entity_poly.pdbx_seq_one_letter_code
_entity_poly.pdbx_strand_id
1 'polypeptide(L)'
;MDVAHLLIALVALLGAAHIGGYLFNAIRQPPVIGEILGGLCLGPTVLGQLAPGAQHWLFPSTGPTPGVLGALYNIGLLLLVYLTGMEMRGRRARTERRTVVWVAVSGLVLPFLFGLLVATAVDLNGLAGPHGSPATLALVFGMAVAITSIPVISRIMIDLGVIDTAFARIVLAVAVVEDILLYVVLAVTLGMAQARTGDSYGLPKLLGIDTVGESVAYFTIAPLIFMLPFAWRGRMLFDRLASARFNLIEGRAPAAFRMILVFVMCVAAIGLGIDPVFGALMAGLCASGGAREGANPLPAGGGGSGAALREMTLAFFVPVYFAIVGLRLDLARHLDPVFFCWFLAFACTVKSISVWLGARLAGQDNSSAANIAIAMNARGGPGIVLASTSFAAGVINENLFTALVLLSLVTSQAAGAWLGRIVRRGLPLTVPEKPRPQESDEAEDAARIPA
;
A
#
# COMPACT_ATOMS: atom_id res chain seq x y z
N MET A 1 22.81 -14.25 26.58
CA MET A 1 22.56 -15.07 25.37
C MET A 1 21.58 -14.36 24.42
N ASP A 2 20.68 -13.55 24.95
CA ASP A 2 19.56 -13.04 24.18
C ASP A 2 19.89 -11.94 23.16
N VAL A 3 20.85 -11.04 23.46
CA VAL A 3 21.21 -9.94 22.54
C VAL A 3 21.97 -10.46 21.32
N ALA A 4 22.95 -11.36 21.53
CA ALA A 4 23.72 -11.93 20.42
C ALA A 4 22.81 -12.72 19.45
N HIS A 5 21.89 -13.50 20.01
CA HIS A 5 20.92 -14.26 19.23
C HIS A 5 19.97 -13.34 18.42
N LEU A 6 19.45 -12.29 19.06
CA LEU A 6 18.66 -11.27 18.35
C LEU A 6 19.43 -10.61 17.22
N LEU A 7 20.70 -10.23 17.46
CA LEU A 7 21.55 -9.63 16.42
C LEU A 7 21.81 -10.58 15.25
N ILE A 8 22.02 -11.87 15.52
CA ILE A 8 22.19 -12.89 14.47
C ILE A 8 20.90 -13.01 13.64
N ALA A 9 19.74 -13.07 14.29
CA ALA A 9 18.46 -13.12 13.61
C ALA A 9 18.22 -11.86 12.73
N LEU A 10 18.56 -10.67 13.22
CA LEU A 10 18.45 -9.42 12.48
C LEU A 10 19.43 -9.38 11.29
N VAL A 11 20.67 -9.80 11.49
CA VAL A 11 21.67 -9.89 10.39
C VAL A 11 21.18 -10.85 9.31
N ALA A 12 20.65 -12.01 9.70
CA ALA A 12 20.11 -12.98 8.76
C ALA A 12 18.92 -12.42 7.98
N LEU A 13 17.94 -11.79 8.68
CA LEU A 13 16.76 -11.18 8.04
C LEU A 13 17.14 -10.04 7.11
N LEU A 14 17.95 -9.10 7.60
CA LEU A 14 18.34 -7.93 6.81
C LEU A 14 19.23 -8.33 5.63
N GLY A 15 20.14 -9.27 5.85
CA GLY A 15 20.98 -9.84 4.78
C GLY A 15 20.15 -10.53 3.71
N ALA A 16 19.21 -11.39 4.09
CA ALA A 16 18.33 -12.08 3.15
C ALA A 16 17.43 -11.10 2.38
N ALA A 17 16.88 -10.08 3.07
CA ALA A 17 16.08 -9.03 2.44
C ALA A 17 16.88 -8.27 1.39
N HIS A 18 18.05 -7.75 1.74
CA HIS A 18 18.87 -6.96 0.81
C HIS A 18 19.45 -7.79 -0.33
N ILE A 19 19.90 -9.02 -0.07
CA ILE A 19 20.35 -9.93 -1.14
C ILE A 19 19.20 -10.23 -2.10
N GLY A 20 18.03 -10.60 -1.57
CA GLY A 20 16.83 -10.84 -2.38
C GLY A 20 16.43 -9.59 -3.16
N GLY A 21 16.35 -8.43 -2.51
CA GLY A 21 16.03 -7.14 -3.13
C GLY A 21 17.04 -6.77 -4.23
N TYR A 22 18.33 -6.97 -4.01
CA TYR A 22 19.37 -6.75 -5.00
C TYR A 22 19.23 -7.67 -6.22
N LEU A 23 18.99 -8.96 -5.99
CA LEU A 23 18.81 -9.94 -7.07
C LEU A 23 17.61 -9.58 -7.95
N PHE A 24 16.48 -9.19 -7.32
CA PHE A 24 15.29 -8.78 -8.06
C PHE A 24 15.49 -7.45 -8.80
N ASN A 25 16.17 -6.49 -8.18
CA ASN A 25 16.53 -5.25 -8.85
C ASN A 25 17.45 -5.48 -10.06
N ALA A 26 18.39 -6.42 -9.99
CA ALA A 26 19.27 -6.79 -11.10
C ALA A 26 18.51 -7.32 -12.32
N ILE A 27 17.40 -8.03 -12.10
CA ILE A 27 16.49 -8.49 -13.16
C ILE A 27 15.38 -7.47 -13.47
N ARG A 28 15.52 -6.23 -12.99
CA ARG A 28 14.56 -5.11 -13.20
C ARG A 28 13.16 -5.41 -12.67
N GLN A 29 13.10 -6.07 -11.53
CA GLN A 29 11.87 -6.33 -10.80
C GLN A 29 11.84 -5.56 -9.48
N PRO A 30 10.65 -5.27 -8.91
CA PRO A 30 10.56 -4.53 -7.67
C PRO A 30 11.34 -5.21 -6.53
N PRO A 31 12.26 -4.51 -5.84
CA PRO A 31 13.08 -5.07 -4.76
C PRO A 31 12.24 -5.69 -3.63
N VAL A 32 11.07 -5.12 -3.35
CA VAL A 32 10.12 -5.61 -2.34
C VAL A 32 9.82 -7.10 -2.48
N ILE A 33 9.71 -7.59 -3.71
CA ILE A 33 9.44 -9.01 -3.98
C ILE A 33 10.62 -9.86 -3.51
N GLY A 34 11.84 -9.42 -3.82
CA GLY A 34 13.06 -10.09 -3.36
C GLY A 34 13.21 -10.05 -1.84
N GLU A 35 12.84 -8.95 -1.18
CA GLU A 35 12.87 -8.81 0.28
C GLU A 35 11.93 -9.82 0.96
N ILE A 36 10.71 -10.00 0.43
CA ILE A 36 9.74 -10.98 0.93
C ILE A 36 10.24 -12.40 0.68
N LEU A 37 10.75 -12.69 -0.51
CA LEU A 37 11.28 -14.01 -0.84
C LEU A 37 12.54 -14.34 -0.02
N GLY A 38 13.38 -13.34 0.29
CA GLY A 38 14.50 -13.49 1.22
C GLY A 38 14.04 -13.94 2.61
N GLY A 39 12.98 -13.31 3.13
CA GLY A 39 12.35 -13.72 4.38
C GLY A 39 11.70 -15.11 4.31
N LEU A 40 11.00 -15.42 3.22
CA LEU A 40 10.40 -16.74 2.98
C LEU A 40 11.46 -17.85 2.96
N CYS A 41 12.64 -17.58 2.41
CA CYS A 41 13.75 -18.55 2.43
C CYS A 41 14.20 -18.87 3.87
N LEU A 42 14.11 -17.92 4.80
CA LEU A 42 14.43 -18.12 6.21
C LEU A 42 13.26 -18.67 7.03
N GLY A 43 12.06 -18.68 6.45
CA GLY A 43 10.82 -19.11 7.08
C GLY A 43 10.57 -20.61 7.05
N PRO A 44 9.40 -21.04 7.54
CA PRO A 44 8.98 -22.45 7.56
C PRO A 44 8.89 -23.06 6.18
N THR A 45 8.69 -22.26 5.14
CA THR A 45 8.56 -22.74 3.76
C THR A 45 9.86 -23.37 3.21
N VAL A 46 11.03 -22.79 3.49
CA VAL A 46 12.30 -23.27 2.95
C VAL A 46 13.20 -23.77 4.07
N LEU A 47 13.71 -22.88 4.94
CA LEU A 47 14.65 -23.25 6.02
C LEU A 47 13.99 -24.22 6.99
N GLY A 48 12.72 -24.03 7.32
CA GLY A 48 11.98 -24.93 8.20
C GLY A 48 11.79 -26.35 7.64
N GLN A 49 11.76 -26.51 6.30
CA GLN A 49 11.71 -27.81 5.66
C GLN A 49 13.11 -28.46 5.56
N LEU A 50 14.13 -27.67 5.24
CA LEU A 50 15.49 -28.17 5.01
C LEU A 50 16.25 -28.41 6.33
N ALA A 51 16.10 -27.50 7.29
CA ALA A 51 16.82 -27.53 8.56
C ALA A 51 15.94 -26.95 9.70
N PRO A 52 14.90 -27.68 10.17
CA PRO A 52 13.94 -27.19 11.15
C PRO A 52 14.62 -26.76 12.46
N GLY A 53 15.66 -27.45 12.92
CA GLY A 53 16.42 -27.06 14.10
C GLY A 53 17.12 -25.71 13.95
N ALA A 54 17.67 -25.39 12.78
CA ALA A 54 18.31 -24.12 12.51
C ALA A 54 17.27 -22.99 12.44
N GLN A 55 16.12 -23.25 11.82
CA GLN A 55 15.02 -22.28 11.74
C GLN A 55 14.47 -21.94 13.13
N HIS A 56 14.18 -22.96 13.97
CA HIS A 56 13.72 -22.76 15.35
C HIS A 56 14.77 -22.11 16.23
N TRP A 57 16.04 -22.41 16.01
CA TRP A 57 17.13 -21.75 16.73
C TRP A 57 17.24 -20.28 16.31
N LEU A 58 17.16 -19.95 15.03
CA LEU A 58 17.30 -18.57 14.54
C LEU A 58 16.07 -17.71 14.88
N PHE A 59 14.87 -18.29 14.77
CA PHE A 59 13.59 -17.62 15.01
C PHE A 59 12.74 -18.40 16.03
N PRO A 60 13.10 -18.37 17.31
CA PRO A 60 12.35 -19.07 18.35
C PRO A 60 10.95 -18.47 18.52
N SER A 61 9.99 -19.32 18.88
CA SER A 61 8.60 -18.91 19.14
C SER A 61 8.42 -18.26 20.53
N THR A 62 9.38 -18.41 21.42
CA THR A 62 9.36 -17.91 22.81
C THR A 62 10.60 -17.08 23.13
N GLY A 63 10.53 -16.27 24.16
CA GLY A 63 11.63 -15.40 24.59
C GLY A 63 11.55 -13.98 24.03
N PRO A 64 12.60 -13.17 24.15
CA PRO A 64 12.58 -11.74 23.76
C PRO A 64 12.63 -11.51 22.25
N THR A 65 13.23 -12.42 21.48
CA THR A 65 13.44 -12.27 20.03
C THR A 65 12.13 -12.05 19.25
N PRO A 66 11.08 -12.89 19.41
CA PRO A 66 9.81 -12.66 18.69
C PRO A 66 9.13 -11.34 19.09
N GLY A 67 9.26 -10.89 20.33
CA GLY A 67 8.74 -9.60 20.78
C GLY A 67 9.41 -8.42 20.08
N VAL A 68 10.75 -8.45 19.98
CA VAL A 68 11.52 -7.39 19.29
C VAL A 68 11.26 -7.41 17.79
N LEU A 69 11.23 -8.58 17.16
CA LEU A 69 10.87 -8.70 15.73
C LEU A 69 9.45 -8.22 15.47
N GLY A 70 8.50 -8.51 16.38
CA GLY A 70 7.14 -7.98 16.31
C GLY A 70 7.07 -6.46 16.43
N ALA A 71 7.87 -5.86 17.31
CA ALA A 71 7.98 -4.40 17.43
C ALA A 71 8.56 -3.76 16.14
N LEU A 72 9.63 -4.33 15.59
CA LEU A 72 10.23 -3.87 14.34
C LEU A 72 9.27 -4.02 13.15
N TYR A 73 8.54 -5.12 13.10
CA TYR A 73 7.48 -5.34 12.11
C TYR A 73 6.43 -4.23 12.16
N ASN A 74 5.89 -3.91 13.34
CA ASN A 74 4.89 -2.86 13.51
C ASN A 74 5.44 -1.47 13.16
N ILE A 75 6.64 -1.13 13.63
CA ILE A 75 7.28 0.15 13.29
C ILE A 75 7.54 0.23 11.77
N GLY A 76 8.03 -0.85 11.15
CA GLY A 76 8.24 -0.93 9.72
C GLY A 76 6.95 -0.73 8.92
N LEU A 77 5.86 -1.37 9.34
CA LEU A 77 4.53 -1.17 8.77
C LEU A 77 4.07 0.29 8.87
N LEU A 78 4.15 0.90 10.06
CA LEU A 78 3.73 2.29 10.27
C LEU A 78 4.57 3.26 9.43
N LEU A 79 5.89 3.06 9.36
CA LEU A 79 6.76 3.90 8.55
C LEU A 79 6.54 3.70 7.04
N LEU A 80 6.26 2.47 6.59
CA LEU A 80 5.88 2.21 5.21
C LEU A 80 4.59 2.97 4.83
N VAL A 81 3.58 2.91 5.69
CA VAL A 81 2.30 3.61 5.46
C VAL A 81 2.47 5.13 5.56
N TYR A 82 3.33 5.61 6.44
CA TYR A 82 3.73 7.03 6.47
C TYR A 82 4.35 7.48 5.13
N LEU A 83 5.28 6.71 4.56
CA LEU A 83 5.85 7.01 3.24
C LEU A 83 4.77 7.01 2.14
N THR A 84 3.86 6.04 2.17
CA THR A 84 2.71 5.99 1.24
C THR A 84 1.87 7.27 1.36
N GLY A 85 1.56 7.72 2.57
CA GLY A 85 0.84 8.98 2.81
C GLY A 85 1.57 10.21 2.26
N MET A 86 2.92 10.25 2.34
CA MET A 86 3.71 11.33 1.73
C MET A 86 3.64 11.34 0.20
N GLU A 87 3.56 10.18 -0.44
CA GLU A 87 3.51 10.04 -1.89
C GLU A 87 2.14 10.40 -2.48
N MET A 88 1.06 10.25 -1.71
CA MET A 88 -0.31 10.50 -2.16
C MET A 88 -0.59 11.95 -2.64
N ARG A 89 0.12 12.97 -2.17
CA ARG A 89 -0.14 14.39 -2.50
C ARG A 89 0.64 14.93 -3.70
N GLY A 90 1.61 14.21 -4.25
CA GLY A 90 2.64 14.76 -5.13
C GLY A 90 2.22 15.06 -6.58
N ARG A 91 1.08 14.58 -7.09
CA ARG A 91 0.81 14.64 -8.54
C ARG A 91 -0.61 15.00 -8.91
N ARG A 92 -0.81 16.18 -9.51
CA ARG A 92 -2.10 16.62 -10.05
C ARG A 92 -2.16 16.36 -11.55
N ALA A 93 -2.99 15.41 -11.99
CA ALA A 93 -3.32 15.16 -13.39
C ALA A 93 -4.44 16.10 -13.83
N ARG A 94 -4.10 17.36 -14.19
CA ARG A 94 -5.11 18.34 -14.64
C ARG A 94 -5.59 18.06 -16.07
N THR A 95 -4.70 17.61 -16.93
CA THR A 95 -4.98 17.42 -18.38
C THR A 95 -5.75 16.13 -18.64
N GLU A 96 -5.51 15.07 -17.86
CA GLU A 96 -6.10 13.75 -18.05
C GLU A 96 -7.31 13.48 -17.14
N ARG A 97 -7.94 14.56 -16.61
CA ARG A 97 -9.00 14.45 -15.57
C ARG A 97 -10.13 13.49 -15.94
N ARG A 98 -10.58 13.49 -17.20
CA ARG A 98 -11.66 12.61 -17.66
C ARG A 98 -11.26 11.14 -17.55
N THR A 99 -10.07 10.80 -18.05
CA THR A 99 -9.54 9.42 -17.99
C THR A 99 -9.35 8.97 -16.55
N VAL A 100 -8.78 9.83 -15.70
CA VAL A 100 -8.58 9.54 -14.27
C VAL A 100 -9.92 9.24 -13.58
N VAL A 101 -10.96 10.05 -13.81
CA VAL A 101 -12.27 9.84 -13.16
C VAL A 101 -12.91 8.53 -13.62
N TRP A 102 -12.98 8.29 -14.94
CA TRP A 102 -13.59 7.06 -15.45
C TRP A 102 -12.85 5.81 -15.00
N VAL A 103 -11.51 5.82 -15.05
CA VAL A 103 -10.68 4.69 -14.62
C VAL A 103 -10.77 4.49 -13.11
N ALA A 104 -10.74 5.56 -12.29
CA ALA A 104 -10.86 5.45 -10.84
C ALA A 104 -12.23 4.87 -10.44
N VAL A 105 -13.31 5.39 -11.01
CA VAL A 105 -14.67 4.90 -10.68
C VAL A 105 -14.84 3.45 -11.12
N SER A 106 -14.53 3.10 -12.36
CA SER A 106 -14.71 1.73 -12.85
C SER A 106 -13.72 0.76 -12.21
N GLY A 107 -12.45 1.17 -12.06
CA GLY A 107 -11.36 0.34 -11.51
C GLY A 107 -11.44 0.12 -10.01
N LEU A 108 -12.21 0.93 -9.27
CA LEU A 108 -12.46 0.75 -7.85
C LEU A 108 -13.83 0.10 -7.61
N VAL A 109 -14.91 0.73 -8.11
CA VAL A 109 -16.28 0.33 -7.74
C VAL A 109 -16.64 -1.06 -8.27
N LEU A 110 -16.35 -1.32 -9.54
CA LEU A 110 -16.71 -2.61 -10.14
C LEU A 110 -15.94 -3.78 -9.49
N PRO A 111 -14.59 -3.76 -9.38
CA PRO A 111 -13.87 -4.85 -8.74
C PRO A 111 -14.26 -5.05 -7.29
N PHE A 112 -14.50 -3.97 -6.54
CA PHE A 112 -14.93 -4.05 -5.16
C PHE A 112 -16.31 -4.71 -5.04
N LEU A 113 -17.31 -4.28 -5.82
CA LEU A 113 -18.66 -4.87 -5.81
C LEU A 113 -18.66 -6.31 -6.28
N PHE A 114 -17.90 -6.66 -7.33
CA PHE A 114 -17.76 -8.05 -7.76
C PHE A 114 -17.08 -8.91 -6.70
N GLY A 115 -16.07 -8.37 -6.01
CA GLY A 115 -15.43 -9.03 -4.88
C GLY A 115 -16.42 -9.30 -3.74
N LEU A 116 -17.25 -8.31 -3.36
CA LEU A 116 -18.31 -8.48 -2.36
C LEU A 116 -19.33 -9.54 -2.81
N LEU A 117 -19.79 -9.47 -4.06
CA LEU A 117 -20.76 -10.41 -4.60
C LEU A 117 -20.23 -11.85 -4.53
N VAL A 118 -19.01 -12.06 -4.96
CA VAL A 118 -18.39 -13.39 -4.91
C VAL A 118 -18.17 -13.85 -3.48
N ALA A 119 -17.74 -12.98 -2.58
CA ALA A 119 -17.56 -13.31 -1.17
C ALA A 119 -18.86 -13.68 -0.47
N THR A 120 -20.01 -13.21 -0.95
CA THR A 120 -21.34 -13.60 -0.42
C THR A 120 -21.90 -14.85 -1.12
N ALA A 121 -21.48 -15.16 -2.34
CA ALA A 121 -21.93 -16.29 -3.13
C ALA A 121 -21.11 -17.58 -2.90
N VAL A 122 -19.84 -17.43 -2.52
CA VAL A 122 -18.90 -18.52 -2.26
C VAL A 122 -18.71 -18.65 -0.74
N ASP A 123 -18.71 -19.87 -0.24
CA ASP A 123 -18.42 -20.11 1.19
C ASP A 123 -16.93 -19.85 1.47
N LEU A 124 -16.64 -18.68 2.02
CA LEU A 124 -15.30 -18.26 2.43
C LEU A 124 -15.08 -18.40 3.95
N ASN A 125 -16.02 -19.04 4.70
CA ASN A 125 -15.91 -19.15 6.17
C ASN A 125 -14.62 -19.84 6.62
N GLY A 126 -14.10 -20.78 5.83
CA GLY A 126 -12.80 -21.44 6.07
C GLY A 126 -11.60 -20.51 5.99
N LEU A 127 -11.75 -19.26 5.55
CA LEU A 127 -10.69 -18.24 5.42
C LEU A 127 -10.79 -17.15 6.51
N ALA A 128 -11.84 -17.19 7.33
CA ALA A 128 -12.03 -16.25 8.43
C ALA A 128 -11.03 -16.50 9.55
N GLY A 129 -10.54 -15.41 10.14
CA GLY A 129 -9.79 -15.44 11.39
C GLY A 129 -10.70 -15.46 12.62
N PRO A 130 -10.14 -15.47 13.84
CA PRO A 130 -10.89 -15.61 15.09
C PRO A 130 -11.89 -14.47 15.33
N HIS A 131 -11.64 -13.29 14.81
CA HIS A 131 -12.52 -12.12 14.92
C HIS A 131 -13.25 -11.80 13.60
N GLY A 132 -13.05 -12.63 12.58
CA GLY A 132 -13.66 -12.48 11.28
C GLY A 132 -15.19 -12.69 11.33
N SER A 133 -15.89 -12.00 10.44
CA SER A 133 -17.31 -12.20 10.15
C SER A 133 -17.50 -12.30 8.64
N PRO A 134 -18.64 -12.86 8.17
CA PRO A 134 -18.92 -12.86 6.73
C PRO A 134 -18.83 -11.47 6.11
N ALA A 135 -19.26 -10.43 6.82
CA ALA A 135 -19.19 -9.04 6.35
C ALA A 135 -17.76 -8.51 6.29
N THR A 136 -16.96 -8.68 7.35
CA THR A 136 -15.56 -8.20 7.34
C THR A 136 -14.70 -8.97 6.35
N LEU A 137 -14.95 -10.28 6.19
CA LEU A 137 -14.29 -11.11 5.21
C LEU A 137 -14.62 -10.66 3.78
N ALA A 138 -15.91 -10.38 3.51
CA ALA A 138 -16.35 -9.86 2.22
C ALA A 138 -15.70 -8.51 1.90
N LEU A 139 -15.60 -7.60 2.88
CA LEU A 139 -14.91 -6.32 2.70
C LEU A 139 -13.43 -6.51 2.37
N VAL A 140 -12.72 -7.38 3.10
CA VAL A 140 -11.29 -7.69 2.80
C VAL A 140 -11.16 -8.28 1.40
N PHE A 141 -12.02 -9.21 1.01
CA PHE A 141 -12.00 -9.84 -0.30
C PHE A 141 -12.28 -8.82 -1.41
N GLY A 142 -13.29 -7.96 -1.25
CA GLY A 142 -13.58 -6.85 -2.16
C GLY A 142 -12.41 -5.88 -2.32
N MET A 143 -11.79 -5.49 -1.20
CA MET A 143 -10.58 -4.65 -1.23
C MET A 143 -9.43 -5.32 -1.95
N ALA A 144 -9.19 -6.61 -1.69
CA ALA A 144 -8.10 -7.35 -2.32
C ALA A 144 -8.22 -7.44 -3.85
N VAL A 145 -9.46 -7.48 -4.38
CA VAL A 145 -9.70 -7.44 -5.83
C VAL A 145 -9.49 -6.04 -6.40
N ALA A 146 -9.86 -4.99 -5.65
CA ALA A 146 -9.88 -3.60 -6.12
C ALA A 146 -8.55 -2.85 -5.99
N ILE A 147 -7.65 -3.28 -5.10
CA ILE A 147 -6.43 -2.53 -4.70
C ILE A 147 -5.40 -2.41 -5.83
N THR A 148 -4.72 -1.25 -5.87
CA THR A 148 -3.53 -0.98 -6.71
C THR A 148 -2.43 -0.38 -5.84
N SER A 149 -1.16 -0.56 -6.20
CA SER A 149 -0.01 -0.13 -5.41
C SER A 149 0.72 1.06 -6.03
N ILE A 150 0.66 2.24 -5.39
CA ILE A 150 1.44 3.41 -5.81
C ILE A 150 2.96 3.12 -5.74
N PRO A 151 3.54 2.64 -4.62
CA PRO A 151 5.00 2.48 -4.52
C PRO A 151 5.58 1.52 -5.56
N VAL A 152 4.89 0.41 -5.83
CA VAL A 152 5.36 -0.59 -6.78
C VAL A 152 5.24 -0.09 -8.22
N ILE A 153 4.08 0.46 -8.60
CA ILE A 153 3.89 0.92 -9.98
C ILE A 153 4.74 2.16 -10.31
N SER A 154 4.93 3.08 -9.34
CA SER A 154 5.82 4.23 -9.53
C SER A 154 7.29 3.77 -9.71
N ARG A 155 7.73 2.77 -8.93
CA ARG A 155 9.07 2.20 -9.09
C ARG A 155 9.25 1.57 -10.46
N ILE A 156 8.31 0.75 -10.91
CA ILE A 156 8.33 0.16 -12.26
C ILE A 156 8.44 1.26 -13.33
N MET A 157 7.67 2.34 -13.19
CA MET A 157 7.69 3.45 -14.16
C MET A 157 9.01 4.24 -14.15
N ILE A 158 9.63 4.41 -12.98
CA ILE A 158 10.96 5.04 -12.84
C ILE A 158 12.01 4.17 -13.52
N ASP A 159 12.04 2.87 -13.23
CA ASP A 159 13.02 1.93 -13.77
C ASP A 159 12.89 1.77 -15.31
N LEU A 160 11.70 1.98 -15.85
CA LEU A 160 11.43 1.98 -17.28
C LEU A 160 11.62 3.37 -17.96
N GLY A 161 11.89 4.43 -17.19
CA GLY A 161 12.06 5.80 -17.70
C GLY A 161 10.76 6.43 -18.21
N VAL A 162 9.59 5.98 -17.75
CA VAL A 162 8.27 6.46 -18.24
C VAL A 162 7.48 7.25 -17.18
N ILE A 163 8.11 7.62 -16.08
CA ILE A 163 7.45 8.27 -14.93
C ILE A 163 6.84 9.65 -15.27
N ASP A 164 7.42 10.36 -16.23
CA ASP A 164 6.96 11.71 -16.62
C ASP A 164 5.95 11.72 -17.76
N THR A 165 5.47 10.53 -18.19
CA THR A 165 4.50 10.39 -19.29
C THR A 165 3.05 10.63 -18.82
N ALA A 166 2.15 10.89 -19.78
CA ALA A 166 0.70 10.95 -19.52
C ALA A 166 0.16 9.66 -18.92
N PHE A 167 0.70 8.51 -19.36
CA PHE A 167 0.41 7.20 -18.81
C PHE A 167 0.66 7.14 -17.29
N ALA A 168 1.84 7.55 -16.86
CA ALA A 168 2.20 7.54 -15.45
C ALA A 168 1.32 8.49 -14.63
N ARG A 169 1.01 9.69 -15.15
CA ARG A 169 0.11 10.64 -14.49
C ARG A 169 -1.28 10.06 -14.27
N ILE A 170 -1.86 9.39 -15.28
CA ILE A 170 -3.17 8.73 -15.18
C ILE A 170 -3.12 7.65 -14.11
N VAL A 171 -2.21 6.67 -14.24
CA VAL A 171 -2.14 5.51 -13.35
C VAL A 171 -1.89 5.92 -11.90
N LEU A 172 -0.95 6.83 -11.66
CA LEU A 172 -0.64 7.28 -10.29
C LEU A 172 -1.76 8.11 -9.68
N ALA A 173 -2.44 8.97 -10.47
CA ALA A 173 -3.57 9.74 -9.96
C ALA A 173 -4.76 8.83 -9.59
N VAL A 174 -5.03 7.80 -10.40
CA VAL A 174 -6.07 6.79 -10.10
C VAL A 174 -5.70 6.01 -8.84
N ALA A 175 -4.46 5.52 -8.75
CA ALA A 175 -4.00 4.76 -7.60
C ALA A 175 -4.11 5.56 -6.28
N VAL A 176 -3.81 6.87 -6.28
CA VAL A 176 -4.03 7.75 -5.11
C VAL A 176 -5.50 7.75 -4.67
N VAL A 177 -6.43 7.87 -5.60
CA VAL A 177 -7.88 7.87 -5.29
C VAL A 177 -8.31 6.52 -4.74
N GLU A 178 -7.85 5.42 -5.35
CA GLU A 178 -8.14 4.06 -4.90
C GLU A 178 -7.61 3.82 -3.50
N ASP A 179 -6.36 4.17 -3.21
CA ASP A 179 -5.74 3.98 -1.90
C ASP A 179 -6.50 4.71 -0.78
N ILE A 180 -6.90 5.98 -0.99
CA ILE A 180 -7.66 6.74 0.01
C ILE A 180 -8.97 6.02 0.35
N LEU A 181 -9.73 5.59 -0.67
CA LEU A 181 -11.01 4.94 -0.46
C LEU A 181 -10.85 3.54 0.17
N LEU A 182 -9.83 2.80 -0.24
CA LEU A 182 -9.54 1.48 0.34
C LEU A 182 -9.13 1.58 1.81
N TYR A 183 -8.34 2.59 2.19
CA TYR A 183 -8.03 2.83 3.60
C TYR A 183 -9.28 3.18 4.43
N VAL A 184 -10.24 3.91 3.87
CA VAL A 184 -11.53 4.16 4.54
C VAL A 184 -12.29 2.84 4.76
N VAL A 185 -12.39 1.98 3.75
CA VAL A 185 -13.05 0.68 3.88
C VAL A 185 -12.31 -0.23 4.86
N LEU A 186 -10.98 -0.21 4.85
CA LEU A 186 -10.15 -0.94 5.80
C LEU A 186 -10.41 -0.49 7.23
N ALA A 187 -10.53 0.84 7.47
CA ALA A 187 -10.87 1.38 8.78
C ALA A 187 -12.19 0.84 9.31
N VAL A 188 -13.23 0.83 8.47
CA VAL A 188 -14.53 0.26 8.82
C VAL A 188 -14.40 -1.24 9.12
N THR A 189 -13.67 -1.97 8.30
CA THR A 189 -13.47 -3.43 8.46
C THR A 189 -12.78 -3.76 9.78
N LEU A 190 -11.70 -3.07 10.11
CA LEU A 190 -10.95 -3.27 11.36
C LEU A 190 -11.78 -2.84 12.57
N GLY A 191 -12.52 -1.73 12.46
CA GLY A 191 -13.45 -1.29 13.49
C GLY A 191 -14.56 -2.30 13.77
N MET A 192 -15.16 -2.90 12.73
CA MET A 192 -16.16 -3.99 12.89
C MET A 192 -15.55 -5.23 13.57
N ALA A 193 -14.31 -5.56 13.28
CA ALA A 193 -13.60 -6.67 13.95
C ALA A 193 -13.36 -6.36 15.43
N GLN A 194 -12.91 -5.14 15.73
CA GLN A 194 -12.62 -4.68 17.09
C GLN A 194 -13.88 -4.62 17.97
N ALA A 195 -15.02 -4.23 17.39
CA ALA A 195 -16.32 -4.26 18.08
C ALA A 195 -16.71 -5.67 18.58
N ARG A 196 -16.18 -6.72 17.98
CA ARG A 196 -16.46 -8.11 18.37
C ARG A 196 -15.53 -8.64 19.47
N THR A 197 -14.36 -8.06 19.67
CA THR A 197 -13.42 -8.50 20.70
C THR A 197 -13.83 -8.06 22.11
N GLY A 198 -14.68 -7.05 22.23
CA GLY A 198 -15.04 -6.44 23.51
C GLY A 198 -13.90 -5.65 24.16
N ASP A 199 -12.70 -5.72 23.61
CA ASP A 199 -11.52 -5.00 24.07
C ASP A 199 -11.50 -3.58 23.47
N SER A 200 -12.50 -2.77 23.81
CA SER A 200 -12.49 -1.37 23.43
C SER A 200 -11.51 -0.59 24.31
N TYR A 201 -10.42 -0.13 23.72
CA TYR A 201 -9.49 0.82 24.35
C TYR A 201 -9.86 2.26 23.95
N GLY A 202 -9.54 3.20 24.83
CA GLY A 202 -9.68 4.63 24.54
C GLY A 202 -11.10 5.14 24.62
N LEU A 203 -11.45 6.04 23.70
CA LEU A 203 -12.72 6.78 23.69
C LEU A 203 -13.98 5.88 23.60
N PRO A 204 -14.02 4.79 22.83
CA PRO A 204 -15.17 3.90 22.78
C PRO A 204 -15.56 3.34 24.16
N LYS A 205 -14.56 2.97 24.96
CA LYS A 205 -14.76 2.47 26.32
C LYS A 205 -15.28 3.57 27.26
N LEU A 206 -14.80 4.81 27.11
CA LEU A 206 -15.25 5.94 27.90
C LEU A 206 -16.70 6.35 27.55
N LEU A 207 -17.13 6.16 26.32
CA LEU A 207 -18.48 6.45 25.84
C LEU A 207 -19.47 5.37 26.16
N GLY A 208 -19.05 4.20 26.70
CA GLY A 208 -19.93 3.07 27.02
C GLY A 208 -20.63 2.52 25.79
N ILE A 209 -19.90 2.37 24.69
CA ILE A 209 -20.43 1.83 23.43
C ILE A 209 -20.48 0.30 23.56
N ASP A 210 -21.63 -0.21 23.98
CA ASP A 210 -21.80 -1.64 24.31
C ASP A 210 -22.66 -2.39 23.28
N THR A 211 -23.46 -1.67 22.46
CA THR A 211 -24.31 -2.31 21.46
C THR A 211 -23.57 -2.46 20.11
N VAL A 212 -23.87 -3.55 19.39
CA VAL A 212 -23.25 -3.82 18.07
C VAL A 212 -23.54 -2.68 17.08
N GLY A 213 -24.74 -2.09 17.11
CA GLY A 213 -25.12 -0.99 16.22
C GLY A 213 -24.34 0.29 16.50
N GLU A 214 -24.19 0.68 17.77
CA GLU A 214 -23.39 1.84 18.18
C GLU A 214 -21.91 1.62 17.85
N SER A 215 -21.39 0.42 18.07
CA SER A 215 -20.03 0.06 17.73
C SER A 215 -19.77 0.20 16.24
N VAL A 216 -20.62 -0.35 15.37
CA VAL A 216 -20.50 -0.23 13.91
C VAL A 216 -20.60 1.23 13.49
N ALA A 217 -21.53 2.02 14.04
CA ALA A 217 -21.65 3.44 13.75
C ALA A 217 -20.39 4.22 14.18
N TYR A 218 -19.90 3.97 15.39
CA TYR A 218 -18.70 4.62 15.92
C TYR A 218 -17.48 4.31 15.04
N PHE A 219 -17.18 3.04 14.80
CA PHE A 219 -16.01 2.62 14.03
C PHE A 219 -16.10 2.94 12.53
N THR A 220 -17.28 3.30 12.03
CA THR A 220 -17.44 3.88 10.69
C THR A 220 -17.19 5.38 10.70
N ILE A 221 -17.72 6.10 11.70
CA ILE A 221 -17.70 7.57 11.74
C ILE A 221 -16.37 8.10 12.29
N ALA A 222 -15.82 7.49 13.34
CA ALA A 222 -14.61 7.96 13.99
C ALA A 222 -13.38 8.04 13.08
N PRO A 223 -13.07 7.01 12.23
CA PRO A 223 -11.99 7.12 11.25
C PRO A 223 -12.21 8.24 10.24
N LEU A 224 -13.44 8.45 9.77
CA LEU A 224 -13.76 9.52 8.82
C LEU A 224 -13.54 10.90 9.45
N ILE A 225 -14.03 11.10 10.68
CA ILE A 225 -13.82 12.34 11.44
C ILE A 225 -12.33 12.58 11.68
N PHE A 226 -11.57 11.52 11.99
CA PHE A 226 -10.13 11.61 12.17
C PHE A 226 -9.41 11.94 10.87
N MET A 227 -9.74 11.26 9.76
CA MET A 227 -9.01 11.37 8.50
C MET A 227 -9.31 12.67 7.74
N LEU A 228 -10.59 13.11 7.67
CA LEU A 228 -11.03 14.24 6.84
C LEU A 228 -10.31 15.56 7.15
N PRO A 229 -10.16 16.03 8.39
CA PRO A 229 -9.46 17.29 8.70
C PRO A 229 -7.99 17.27 8.25
N PHE A 230 -7.31 16.14 8.46
CA PHE A 230 -5.90 15.98 8.07
C PHE A 230 -5.73 15.84 6.57
N ALA A 231 -6.63 15.16 5.88
CA ALA A 231 -6.64 15.09 4.43
C ALA A 231 -6.83 16.49 3.80
N TRP A 232 -7.63 17.36 4.41
CA TRP A 232 -7.93 18.69 3.88
C TRP A 232 -6.92 19.76 4.32
N ARG A 233 -6.64 19.86 5.62
CA ARG A 233 -5.81 20.93 6.20
C ARG A 233 -4.51 20.45 6.86
N GLY A 234 -4.20 19.16 6.78
CA GLY A 234 -3.06 18.57 7.49
C GLY A 234 -1.73 19.25 7.14
N ARG A 235 -1.52 19.64 5.88
CA ARG A 235 -0.32 20.39 5.49
C ARG A 235 -0.20 21.73 6.21
N MET A 236 -1.27 22.49 6.26
CA MET A 236 -1.27 23.80 6.97
C MET A 236 -0.98 23.61 8.47
N LEU A 237 -1.53 22.53 9.06
CA LEU A 237 -1.25 22.18 10.45
C LEU A 237 0.23 21.78 10.64
N PHE A 238 0.76 20.97 9.74
CA PHE A 238 2.17 20.57 9.76
C PHE A 238 3.09 21.78 9.64
N ASP A 239 2.87 22.66 8.65
CA ASP A 239 3.69 23.85 8.43
C ASP A 239 3.63 24.78 9.65
N ARG A 240 2.47 24.92 10.29
CA ARG A 240 2.33 25.69 11.54
C ARG A 240 3.09 25.06 12.71
N LEU A 241 3.04 23.74 12.85
CA LEU A 241 3.76 23.02 13.91
C LEU A 241 5.27 23.05 13.66
N ALA A 242 5.70 22.89 12.41
CA ALA A 242 7.11 22.93 12.03
C ALA A 242 7.72 24.33 12.23
N SER A 243 6.95 25.39 11.90
CA SER A 243 7.38 26.79 12.04
C SER A 243 7.10 27.40 13.42
N ALA A 244 6.51 26.67 14.35
CA ALA A 244 6.19 27.18 15.66
C ALA A 244 7.46 27.55 16.45
N ARG A 245 7.46 28.72 17.09
CA ARG A 245 8.61 29.21 17.88
C ARG A 245 9.05 28.26 19.00
N PHE A 246 8.15 27.41 19.47
CA PHE A 246 8.44 26.40 20.51
C PHE A 246 9.00 25.09 19.93
N ASN A 247 9.01 24.92 18.59
CA ASN A 247 9.50 23.71 17.96
C ASN A 247 11.03 23.76 17.79
N LEU A 248 11.73 23.47 18.87
CA LEU A 248 13.20 23.38 18.86
C LEU A 248 13.71 22.14 18.13
N ILE A 249 12.84 21.14 17.90
CA ILE A 249 13.21 19.83 17.35
C ILE A 249 13.36 19.90 15.83
N GLU A 250 12.43 20.56 15.12
CA GLU A 250 12.49 20.66 13.67
C GLU A 250 13.78 21.32 13.18
N GLY A 251 14.23 22.39 13.86
CA GLY A 251 15.45 23.11 13.52
C GLY A 251 16.75 22.33 13.75
N ARG A 252 16.77 21.40 14.70
CA ARG A 252 17.97 20.62 15.08
C ARG A 252 17.96 19.18 14.55
N ALA A 253 16.78 18.54 14.53
CA ALA A 253 16.60 17.13 14.19
C ALA A 253 15.26 16.90 13.46
N PRO A 254 15.13 17.36 12.21
CA PRO A 254 13.85 17.29 11.49
C PRO A 254 13.35 15.87 11.24
N ALA A 255 14.23 14.87 11.16
CA ALA A 255 13.84 13.46 11.09
C ALA A 255 13.17 13.00 12.39
N ALA A 256 13.70 13.42 13.55
CA ALA A 256 13.11 13.11 14.86
C ALA A 256 11.74 13.76 15.02
N PHE A 257 11.57 15.02 14.59
CA PHE A 257 10.27 15.71 14.61
C PHE A 257 9.21 14.93 13.82
N ARG A 258 9.54 14.48 12.62
CA ARG A 258 8.61 13.69 11.80
C ARG A 258 8.29 12.34 12.43
N MET A 259 9.28 11.68 13.02
CA MET A 259 9.08 10.39 13.71
C MET A 259 8.18 10.56 14.93
N ILE A 260 8.38 11.62 15.72
CA ILE A 260 7.52 11.99 16.85
C ILE A 260 6.11 12.27 16.34
N LEU A 261 5.95 13.01 15.24
CA LEU A 261 4.63 13.28 14.65
C LEU A 261 3.92 11.98 14.26
N VAL A 262 4.61 11.03 13.62
CA VAL A 262 4.05 9.70 13.29
C VAL A 262 3.54 9.02 14.54
N PHE A 263 4.37 8.92 15.59
CA PHE A 263 3.97 8.25 16.82
C PHE A 263 2.83 8.95 17.56
N VAL A 264 2.84 10.28 17.62
CA VAL A 264 1.75 11.06 18.22
C VAL A 264 0.43 10.83 17.47
N MET A 265 0.46 10.82 16.13
CA MET A 265 -0.72 10.55 15.33
C MET A 265 -1.20 9.10 15.48
N CYS A 266 -0.29 8.14 15.61
CA CYS A 266 -0.64 6.74 15.90
C CYS A 266 -1.28 6.60 17.30
N VAL A 267 -0.71 7.25 18.32
CA VAL A 267 -1.27 7.26 19.69
C VAL A 267 -2.63 7.94 19.71
N ALA A 268 -2.81 9.04 18.98
CA ALA A 268 -4.11 9.71 18.85
C ALA A 268 -5.15 8.79 18.18
N ALA A 269 -4.76 8.05 17.13
CA ALA A 269 -5.63 7.05 16.50
C ALA A 269 -6.03 5.95 17.49
N ILE A 270 -5.06 5.37 18.23
CA ILE A 270 -5.33 4.36 19.27
C ILE A 270 -6.27 4.91 20.35
N GLY A 271 -6.05 6.16 20.80
CA GLY A 271 -6.93 6.83 21.76
C GLY A 271 -8.37 6.99 21.28
N LEU A 272 -8.58 7.07 19.98
CA LEU A 272 -9.90 7.06 19.34
C LEU A 272 -10.40 5.63 19.01
N GLY A 273 -9.70 4.58 19.42
CA GLY A 273 -10.05 3.20 19.08
C GLY A 273 -9.84 2.86 17.60
N ILE A 274 -9.03 3.65 16.89
CA ILE A 274 -8.73 3.47 15.46
C ILE A 274 -7.35 2.80 15.33
N ASP A 275 -7.19 1.94 14.33
CA ASP A 275 -5.89 1.29 14.09
C ASP A 275 -4.77 2.32 13.84
N PRO A 276 -3.58 2.17 14.44
CA PRO A 276 -2.46 3.12 14.33
C PRO A 276 -1.97 3.34 12.89
N VAL A 277 -2.24 2.43 11.98
CA VAL A 277 -1.92 2.56 10.55
C VAL A 277 -2.53 3.84 9.96
N PHE A 278 -3.74 4.22 10.39
CA PHE A 278 -4.38 5.46 9.94
C PHE A 278 -3.71 6.72 10.50
N GLY A 279 -3.20 6.64 11.73
CA GLY A 279 -2.36 7.70 12.30
C GLY A 279 -1.10 7.93 11.49
N ALA A 280 -0.40 6.87 11.13
CA ALA A 280 0.79 6.92 10.27
C ALA A 280 0.48 7.48 8.87
N LEU A 281 -0.63 7.05 8.24
CA LEU A 281 -1.08 7.56 6.96
C LEU A 281 -1.33 9.08 7.00
N MET A 282 -2.06 9.55 8.03
CA MET A 282 -2.36 10.97 8.20
C MET A 282 -1.11 11.81 8.48
N ALA A 283 -0.17 11.29 9.28
CA ALA A 283 1.13 11.94 9.48
C ALA A 283 1.88 12.11 8.15
N GLY A 284 1.86 11.08 7.29
CA GLY A 284 2.44 11.13 5.94
C GLY A 284 1.78 12.17 5.04
N LEU A 285 0.45 12.19 5.00
CA LEU A 285 -0.33 13.19 4.25
C LEU A 285 -0.05 14.62 4.72
N CYS A 286 0.13 14.83 6.04
CA CYS A 286 0.49 16.13 6.60
C CYS A 286 1.91 16.55 6.21
N ALA A 287 2.87 15.64 6.28
CA ALA A 287 4.28 15.89 5.97
C ALA A 287 4.56 16.02 4.45
N SER A 288 3.59 15.66 3.59
CA SER A 288 3.71 15.74 2.15
C SER A 288 3.75 17.21 1.69
N GLY A 289 4.89 17.71 1.21
CA GLY A 289 4.93 19.06 0.64
C GLY A 289 6.20 19.87 0.85
N GLY A 290 7.26 19.28 1.42
CA GLY A 290 8.57 19.93 1.51
C GLY A 290 9.40 19.90 0.23
N ALA A 291 9.00 19.17 -0.80
CA ALA A 291 9.61 19.24 -2.11
C ALA A 291 8.96 20.38 -2.91
N ARG A 292 9.73 21.41 -3.27
CA ARG A 292 9.32 22.47 -4.21
C ARG A 292 8.76 21.83 -5.48
N GLU A 293 7.61 22.32 -5.94
CA GLU A 293 7.11 22.02 -7.30
C GLU A 293 8.24 22.27 -8.31
N GLY A 294 8.69 21.22 -8.98
CA GLY A 294 9.78 21.30 -9.97
C GLY A 294 11.11 20.64 -9.59
N ALA A 295 11.27 20.15 -8.35
CA ALA A 295 12.41 19.30 -8.04
C ALA A 295 12.09 17.85 -8.49
N ASN A 296 12.94 17.31 -9.37
CA ASN A 296 13.01 15.88 -9.67
C ASN A 296 12.94 15.06 -8.38
N PRO A 297 12.38 13.81 -8.41
CA PRO A 297 12.51 12.89 -7.29
C PRO A 297 13.98 12.91 -6.88
N LEU A 298 14.26 13.43 -5.67
CA LEU A 298 15.62 13.70 -5.20
C LEU A 298 16.48 12.45 -5.41
N PRO A 299 17.63 12.56 -6.10
CA PRO A 299 18.62 11.49 -6.09
C PRO A 299 18.98 11.16 -4.65
N ALA A 300 19.27 9.91 -4.36
CA ALA A 300 19.81 9.48 -3.09
C ALA A 300 20.99 10.40 -2.73
N GLY A 301 20.80 11.32 -1.74
CA GLY A 301 21.82 12.31 -1.37
C GLY A 301 21.37 13.77 -1.30
N GLY A 302 20.15 14.12 -1.70
CA GLY A 302 19.63 15.48 -1.59
C GLY A 302 19.25 15.84 -0.15
N GLY A 303 19.98 16.76 0.49
CA GLY A 303 19.92 17.18 1.91
C GLY A 303 18.64 17.89 2.36
N GLY A 304 17.45 17.38 2.04
CA GLY A 304 16.19 17.83 2.59
C GLY A 304 15.86 17.15 3.91
N SER A 305 15.24 17.88 4.83
CA SER A 305 14.96 17.47 6.22
C SER A 305 14.17 16.15 6.38
N GLY A 306 13.55 15.59 5.33
CA GLY A 306 12.86 14.29 5.30
C GLY A 306 13.66 13.15 4.69
N ALA A 307 14.78 13.45 4.05
CA ALA A 307 15.58 12.45 3.35
C ALA A 307 16.16 11.41 4.31
N ALA A 308 16.68 11.82 5.45
CA ALA A 308 17.28 10.91 6.43
C ALA A 308 16.27 9.89 6.99
N LEU A 309 15.06 10.34 7.36
CA LEU A 309 14.01 9.41 7.83
C LEU A 309 13.58 8.45 6.71
N ARG A 310 13.40 8.97 5.50
CA ARG A 310 13.06 8.16 4.33
C ARG A 310 14.15 7.13 4.03
N GLU A 311 15.41 7.55 4.03
CA GLU A 311 16.56 6.67 3.76
C GLU A 311 16.66 5.56 4.81
N MET A 312 16.61 5.88 6.10
CA MET A 312 16.63 4.88 7.17
C MET A 312 15.41 3.94 7.10
N THR A 313 14.24 4.48 6.79
CA THR A 313 13.03 3.67 6.63
C THR A 313 13.19 2.66 5.49
N LEU A 314 13.67 3.09 4.34
CA LEU A 314 13.85 2.22 3.16
C LEU A 314 15.07 1.31 3.26
N ALA A 315 16.11 1.69 4.03
CA ALA A 315 17.31 0.87 4.19
C ALA A 315 17.19 -0.20 5.30
N PHE A 316 16.34 0.03 6.30
CA PHE A 316 16.25 -0.87 7.45
C PHE A 316 14.81 -1.33 7.74
N PHE A 317 13.90 -0.41 8.05
CA PHE A 317 12.58 -0.78 8.57
C PHE A 317 11.71 -1.50 7.54
N VAL A 318 11.67 -1.01 6.31
CA VAL A 318 10.85 -1.59 5.23
C VAL A 318 11.37 -2.95 4.78
N PRO A 319 12.68 -3.16 4.53
CA PRO A 319 13.22 -4.48 4.23
C PRO A 319 13.00 -5.48 5.36
N VAL A 320 13.18 -5.08 6.64
CA VAL A 320 12.90 -5.94 7.79
C VAL A 320 11.40 -6.29 7.87
N TYR A 321 10.50 -5.33 7.65
CA TYR A 321 9.07 -5.58 7.60
C TYR A 321 8.73 -6.63 6.52
N PHE A 322 9.18 -6.43 5.29
CA PHE A 322 8.89 -7.36 4.21
C PHE A 322 9.52 -8.74 4.41
N ALA A 323 10.74 -8.79 4.95
CA ALA A 323 11.35 -10.06 5.30
C ALA A 323 10.57 -10.80 6.40
N ILE A 324 10.04 -10.10 7.41
CA ILE A 324 9.18 -10.72 8.42
C ILE A 324 7.85 -11.18 7.83
N VAL A 325 7.25 -10.43 6.88
CA VAL A 325 6.08 -10.92 6.12
C VAL A 325 6.42 -12.24 5.43
N GLY A 326 7.55 -12.30 4.72
CA GLY A 326 8.01 -13.52 4.06
C GLY A 326 8.30 -14.65 5.05
N LEU A 327 8.93 -14.34 6.18
CA LEU A 327 9.24 -15.29 7.25
C LEU A 327 7.98 -15.97 7.83
N ARG A 328 6.85 -15.28 7.86
CA ARG A 328 5.57 -15.81 8.35
C ARG A 328 4.84 -16.69 7.33
N LEU A 329 5.26 -16.67 6.06
CA LEU A 329 4.61 -17.47 5.01
C LEU A 329 5.01 -18.95 5.15
N ASP A 330 4.03 -19.79 5.41
CA ASP A 330 4.17 -21.25 5.34
C ASP A 330 3.35 -21.78 4.15
N LEU A 331 3.99 -21.78 2.99
CA LEU A 331 3.34 -22.21 1.75
C LEU A 331 3.01 -23.71 1.75
N ALA A 332 3.74 -24.50 2.53
CA ALA A 332 3.50 -25.93 2.59
C ALA A 332 2.20 -26.27 3.33
N ARG A 333 1.82 -25.46 4.34
CA ARG A 333 0.64 -25.71 5.19
C ARG A 333 -0.55 -24.82 4.84
N HIS A 334 -0.29 -23.58 4.41
CA HIS A 334 -1.32 -22.54 4.30
C HIS A 334 -1.60 -22.08 2.86
N LEU A 335 -0.97 -22.67 1.85
CA LEU A 335 -1.31 -22.41 0.46
C LEU A 335 -2.26 -23.50 -0.05
N ASP A 336 -3.48 -23.08 -0.42
CA ASP A 336 -4.36 -23.85 -1.29
C ASP A 336 -4.12 -23.40 -2.75
N PRO A 337 -3.45 -24.21 -3.58
CA PRO A 337 -3.12 -23.81 -4.95
C PRO A 337 -4.36 -23.63 -5.82
N VAL A 338 -5.43 -24.38 -5.59
CA VAL A 338 -6.67 -24.31 -6.38
C VAL A 338 -7.39 -23.00 -6.07
N PHE A 339 -7.58 -22.70 -4.79
CA PHE A 339 -8.15 -21.41 -4.36
C PHE A 339 -7.29 -20.25 -4.85
N PHE A 340 -5.97 -20.32 -4.68
CA PHE A 340 -5.07 -19.23 -5.09
C PHE A 340 -5.13 -18.98 -6.60
N CYS A 341 -5.04 -20.00 -7.45
CA CYS A 341 -5.11 -19.84 -8.91
C CYS A 341 -6.46 -19.27 -9.34
N TRP A 342 -7.57 -19.75 -8.76
CA TRP A 342 -8.89 -19.22 -9.00
C TRP A 342 -8.99 -17.74 -8.58
N PHE A 343 -8.54 -17.40 -7.36
CA PHE A 343 -8.59 -16.05 -6.82
C PHE A 343 -7.71 -15.09 -7.63
N LEU A 344 -6.50 -15.51 -8.03
CA LEU A 344 -5.60 -14.75 -8.89
C LEU A 344 -6.27 -14.46 -10.25
N ALA A 345 -6.82 -15.49 -10.89
CA ALA A 345 -7.50 -15.34 -12.18
C ALA A 345 -8.72 -14.40 -12.07
N PHE A 346 -9.56 -14.60 -11.05
CA PHE A 346 -10.72 -13.77 -10.77
C PHE A 346 -10.31 -12.31 -10.54
N ALA A 347 -9.41 -12.06 -9.59
CA ALA A 347 -9.00 -10.71 -9.20
C ALA A 347 -8.33 -9.95 -10.36
N CYS A 348 -7.47 -10.63 -11.16
CA CYS A 348 -6.84 -10.01 -12.32
C CYS A 348 -7.83 -9.73 -13.45
N THR A 349 -8.73 -10.66 -13.74
CA THR A 349 -9.70 -10.52 -14.83
C THR A 349 -10.70 -9.41 -14.53
N VAL A 350 -11.31 -9.41 -13.34
CA VAL A 350 -12.30 -8.41 -12.95
C VAL A 350 -11.66 -7.02 -12.94
N LYS A 351 -10.47 -6.87 -12.32
CA LYS A 351 -9.76 -5.58 -12.28
C LYS A 351 -9.39 -5.11 -13.69
N SER A 352 -8.83 -6.00 -14.52
CA SER A 352 -8.43 -5.63 -15.90
C SER A 352 -9.60 -5.21 -16.75
N ILE A 353 -10.71 -5.95 -16.74
CA ILE A 353 -11.91 -5.63 -17.51
C ILE A 353 -12.50 -4.29 -17.04
N SER A 354 -12.61 -4.08 -15.73
CA SER A 354 -13.17 -2.87 -15.15
C SER A 354 -12.36 -1.62 -15.52
N VAL A 355 -11.04 -1.68 -15.37
CA VAL A 355 -10.13 -0.58 -15.72
C VAL A 355 -10.12 -0.34 -17.23
N TRP A 356 -10.06 -1.40 -18.03
CA TRP A 356 -10.11 -1.31 -19.47
C TRP A 356 -11.40 -0.63 -19.95
N LEU A 357 -12.55 -1.03 -19.40
CA LEU A 357 -13.84 -0.43 -19.69
C LEU A 357 -13.85 1.07 -19.36
N GLY A 358 -13.36 1.46 -18.17
CA GLY A 358 -13.26 2.87 -17.78
C GLY A 358 -12.35 3.68 -18.70
N ALA A 359 -11.21 3.14 -19.09
CA ALA A 359 -10.30 3.78 -20.02
C ALA A 359 -10.93 3.93 -21.42
N ARG A 360 -11.66 2.93 -21.89
CA ARG A 360 -12.41 2.99 -23.17
C ARG A 360 -13.53 4.02 -23.14
N LEU A 361 -14.29 4.10 -22.05
CA LEU A 361 -15.34 5.11 -21.86
C LEU A 361 -14.75 6.54 -21.77
N ALA A 362 -13.52 6.66 -21.30
CA ALA A 362 -12.77 7.92 -21.31
C ALA A 362 -12.28 8.33 -22.72
N GLY A 363 -12.33 7.43 -23.71
CA GLY A 363 -11.90 7.70 -25.08
C GLY A 363 -10.48 7.19 -25.40
N GLN A 364 -9.85 6.43 -24.49
CA GLN A 364 -8.55 5.84 -24.78
C GLN A 364 -8.67 4.73 -25.84
N ASP A 365 -7.65 4.57 -26.68
CA ASP A 365 -7.57 3.47 -27.63
C ASP A 365 -7.40 2.11 -26.91
N ASN A 366 -7.57 1.02 -27.65
CA ASN A 366 -7.57 -0.33 -27.07
C ASN A 366 -6.23 -0.71 -26.42
N SER A 367 -5.13 -0.30 -27.05
CA SER A 367 -3.77 -0.60 -26.55
C SER A 367 -3.46 0.18 -25.27
N SER A 368 -3.76 1.48 -25.26
CA SER A 368 -3.61 2.33 -24.06
C SER A 368 -4.48 1.83 -22.91
N ALA A 369 -5.75 1.48 -23.18
CA ALA A 369 -6.66 0.94 -22.19
C ALA A 369 -6.15 -0.37 -21.59
N ALA A 370 -5.59 -1.29 -22.40
CA ALA A 370 -5.00 -2.54 -21.93
C ALA A 370 -3.74 -2.30 -21.08
N ASN A 371 -2.88 -1.36 -21.49
CA ASN A 371 -1.67 -1.03 -20.71
C ASN A 371 -2.03 -0.43 -19.35
N ILE A 372 -3.02 0.47 -19.29
CA ILE A 372 -3.54 1.04 -18.03
C ILE A 372 -4.12 -0.08 -17.17
N ALA A 373 -4.93 -0.97 -17.74
CA ALA A 373 -5.56 -2.08 -17.02
C ALA A 373 -4.55 -3.02 -16.37
N ILE A 374 -3.47 -3.35 -17.07
CA ILE A 374 -2.43 -4.22 -16.51
C ILE A 374 -1.60 -3.50 -15.46
N ALA A 375 -1.27 -2.21 -15.66
CA ALA A 375 -0.58 -1.41 -14.65
C ALA A 375 -1.37 -1.32 -13.34
N MET A 376 -2.70 -1.16 -13.44
CA MET A 376 -3.59 -1.08 -12.28
C MET A 376 -3.80 -2.41 -11.54
N ASN A 377 -3.26 -3.51 -12.04
CA ASN A 377 -3.20 -4.80 -11.31
C ASN A 377 -2.00 -4.93 -10.38
N ALA A 378 -1.03 -4.02 -10.39
CA ALA A 378 0.10 -4.07 -9.45
C ALA A 378 -0.38 -3.79 -8.02
N ARG A 379 -0.51 -4.84 -7.18
CA ARG A 379 -1.08 -4.73 -5.82
C ARG A 379 -0.05 -4.42 -4.73
N GLY A 380 1.15 -4.93 -4.84
CA GLY A 380 2.34 -4.63 -4.03
C GLY A 380 2.13 -4.27 -2.57
N GLY A 381 2.75 -3.16 -2.12
CA GLY A 381 2.77 -2.73 -0.72
C GLY A 381 1.40 -2.61 -0.05
N PRO A 382 0.44 -1.83 -0.58
CA PRO A 382 -0.90 -1.72 0.01
C PRO A 382 -1.65 -3.04 0.11
N GLY A 383 -1.46 -3.97 -0.85
CA GLY A 383 -2.03 -5.32 -0.77
C GLY A 383 -1.45 -6.14 0.39
N ILE A 384 -0.15 -5.97 0.65
CA ILE A 384 0.54 -6.62 1.78
C ILE A 384 0.13 -5.95 3.10
N VAL A 385 -0.06 -4.62 3.13
CA VAL A 385 -0.60 -3.90 4.29
C VAL A 385 -2.01 -4.40 4.60
N LEU A 386 -2.90 -4.50 3.61
CA LEU A 386 -4.24 -5.07 3.76
C LEU A 386 -4.18 -6.47 4.39
N ALA A 387 -3.35 -7.36 3.83
CA ALA A 387 -3.18 -8.71 4.35
C ALA A 387 -2.68 -8.70 5.80
N SER A 388 -1.64 -7.93 6.08
CA SER A 388 -0.98 -7.87 7.39
C SER A 388 -1.87 -7.29 8.49
N THR A 389 -2.57 -6.19 8.20
CA THR A 389 -3.47 -5.55 9.18
C THR A 389 -4.73 -6.40 9.42
N SER A 390 -5.32 -6.97 8.36
CA SER A 390 -6.47 -7.85 8.50
C SER A 390 -6.15 -9.15 9.25
N PHE A 391 -4.94 -9.69 9.06
CA PHE A 391 -4.45 -10.86 9.79
C PHE A 391 -4.16 -10.51 11.26
N ALA A 392 -3.46 -9.41 11.52
CA ALA A 392 -3.15 -8.95 12.87
C ALA A 392 -4.43 -8.64 13.69
N ALA A 393 -5.47 -8.11 13.05
CA ALA A 393 -6.78 -7.88 13.65
C ALA A 393 -7.62 -9.17 13.79
N GLY A 394 -7.13 -10.33 13.34
CA GLY A 394 -7.85 -11.59 13.39
C GLY A 394 -9.08 -11.66 12.47
N VAL A 395 -9.16 -10.81 11.44
CA VAL A 395 -10.24 -10.85 10.45
C VAL A 395 -10.09 -12.01 9.49
N ILE A 396 -8.87 -12.28 9.07
CA ILE A 396 -8.50 -13.36 8.15
C ILE A 396 -7.57 -14.35 8.82
N ASN A 397 -7.55 -15.58 8.32
CA ASN A 397 -6.62 -16.62 8.76
C ASN A 397 -5.33 -16.64 7.92
N GLU A 398 -4.41 -17.56 8.26
CA GLU A 398 -3.11 -17.73 7.58
C GLU A 398 -3.25 -18.12 6.11
N ASN A 399 -4.29 -18.85 5.72
CA ASN A 399 -4.50 -19.26 4.33
C ASN A 399 -4.83 -18.05 3.45
N LEU A 400 -5.76 -17.19 3.88
CA LEU A 400 -6.09 -15.99 3.13
C LEU A 400 -4.96 -14.96 3.18
N PHE A 401 -4.27 -14.81 4.33
CA PHE A 401 -3.07 -13.99 4.43
C PHE A 401 -2.02 -14.40 3.38
N THR A 402 -1.71 -15.70 3.30
CA THR A 402 -0.76 -16.26 2.33
C THR A 402 -1.21 -15.98 0.89
N ALA A 403 -2.49 -16.21 0.59
CA ALA A 403 -3.03 -15.95 -0.74
C ALA A 403 -2.95 -14.46 -1.13
N LEU A 404 -3.24 -13.54 -0.22
CA LEU A 404 -3.18 -12.08 -0.47
C LEU A 404 -1.74 -11.59 -0.70
N VAL A 405 -0.78 -12.09 0.10
CA VAL A 405 0.64 -11.75 -0.09
C VAL A 405 1.13 -12.27 -1.44
N LEU A 406 0.86 -13.52 -1.77
CA LEU A 406 1.22 -14.10 -3.07
C LEU A 406 0.53 -13.39 -4.24
N LEU A 407 -0.76 -13.04 -4.10
CA LEU A 407 -1.48 -12.25 -5.10
C LEU A 407 -0.75 -10.93 -5.37
N SER A 408 -0.32 -10.23 -4.31
CA SER A 408 0.42 -8.97 -4.43
C SER A 408 1.76 -9.13 -5.13
N LEU A 409 2.49 -10.21 -4.84
CA LEU A 409 3.76 -10.53 -5.48
C LEU A 409 3.59 -10.84 -6.97
N VAL A 410 2.72 -11.80 -7.29
CA VAL A 410 2.53 -12.30 -8.67
C VAL A 410 1.99 -11.19 -9.59
N THR A 411 1.01 -10.40 -9.11
CA THR A 411 0.43 -9.32 -9.93
C THR A 411 1.40 -8.18 -10.18
N SER A 412 2.25 -7.85 -9.20
CA SER A 412 3.30 -6.83 -9.36
C SER A 412 4.37 -7.28 -10.37
N GLN A 413 4.76 -8.55 -10.33
CA GLN A 413 5.66 -9.16 -11.31
C GLN A 413 5.06 -9.12 -12.72
N ALA A 414 3.81 -9.51 -12.85
CA ALA A 414 3.12 -9.53 -14.15
C ALA A 414 3.03 -8.12 -14.76
N ALA A 415 2.68 -7.10 -13.96
CA ALA A 415 2.62 -5.72 -14.40
C ALA A 415 4.00 -5.20 -14.86
N GLY A 416 5.05 -5.43 -14.06
CA GLY A 416 6.42 -5.03 -14.39
C GLY A 416 6.93 -5.70 -15.67
N ALA A 417 6.69 -7.02 -15.80
CA ALA A 417 7.09 -7.78 -17.00
C ALA A 417 6.37 -7.31 -18.26
N TRP A 418 5.07 -7.02 -18.17
CA TRP A 418 4.28 -6.51 -19.28
C TRP A 418 4.74 -5.13 -19.72
N LEU A 419 4.76 -4.15 -18.83
CA LEU A 419 5.15 -2.78 -19.13
C LEU A 419 6.59 -2.74 -19.67
N GLY A 420 7.50 -3.50 -19.07
CA GLY A 420 8.88 -3.61 -19.55
C GLY A 420 8.97 -4.20 -20.95
N ARG A 421 8.07 -5.12 -21.34
CA ARG A 421 8.01 -5.67 -22.70
C ARG A 421 7.54 -4.63 -23.72
N ILE A 422 6.50 -3.85 -23.37
CA ILE A 422 5.97 -2.79 -24.24
C ILE A 422 7.02 -1.71 -24.50
N VAL A 423 7.66 -1.21 -23.43
CA VAL A 423 8.70 -0.18 -23.54
C VAL A 423 9.90 -0.66 -24.34
N ARG A 424 10.38 -1.91 -24.12
CA ARG A 424 11.50 -2.49 -24.92
C ARG A 424 11.17 -2.65 -26.40
N ARG A 425 9.90 -2.79 -26.77
CA ARG A 425 9.45 -2.83 -28.16
C ARG A 425 9.29 -1.45 -28.79
N GLY A 426 9.56 -0.37 -28.05
CA GLY A 426 9.36 1.00 -28.52
C GLY A 426 7.91 1.39 -28.74
N LEU A 427 6.95 0.61 -28.18
CA LEU A 427 5.52 0.90 -28.34
C LEU A 427 5.08 1.95 -27.32
N PRO A 428 4.20 2.90 -27.69
CA PRO A 428 3.68 3.88 -26.74
C PRO A 428 2.77 3.21 -25.73
N LEU A 429 2.89 3.62 -24.46
CA LEU A 429 2.00 3.15 -23.39
C LEU A 429 0.61 3.78 -23.47
N THR A 430 0.54 5.04 -23.93
CA THR A 430 -0.71 5.73 -24.27
C THR A 430 -0.49 6.52 -25.58
N VAL A 431 -1.50 6.53 -26.43
CA VAL A 431 -1.52 7.40 -27.61
C VAL A 431 -1.98 8.79 -27.16
N PRO A 432 -1.31 9.88 -27.57
CA PRO A 432 -1.75 11.24 -27.24
C PRO A 432 -3.21 11.45 -27.67
N GLU A 433 -4.01 12.04 -26.78
CA GLU A 433 -5.38 12.44 -27.12
C GLU A 433 -5.35 13.41 -28.30
N LYS A 434 -6.10 13.15 -29.37
CA LYS A 434 -6.20 14.08 -30.47
C LYS A 434 -6.70 15.45 -29.96
N PRO A 435 -6.06 16.57 -30.32
CA PRO A 435 -6.56 17.90 -29.96
C PRO A 435 -8.03 18.00 -30.31
N ARG A 436 -8.85 18.58 -29.44
CA ARG A 436 -10.25 18.81 -29.73
C ARG A 436 -10.35 19.80 -30.89
N PRO A 437 -11.34 19.67 -31.78
CA PRO A 437 -11.51 20.57 -32.94
C PRO A 437 -11.49 22.07 -32.60
N GLN A 438 -11.90 22.47 -31.40
CA GLN A 438 -11.89 23.86 -30.95
C GLN A 438 -10.50 24.44 -30.65
N GLU A 439 -9.54 23.61 -30.21
CA GLU A 439 -8.16 24.09 -30.00
C GLU A 439 -7.35 24.18 -31.29
N SER A 440 -7.75 23.44 -32.33
CA SER A 440 -7.14 23.53 -33.65
C SER A 440 -7.58 24.82 -34.38
N ASP A 441 -8.83 25.27 -34.19
CA ASP A 441 -9.35 26.48 -34.82
C ASP A 441 -8.80 27.77 -34.20
N GLU A 442 -8.59 27.78 -32.84
CA GLU A 442 -7.94 28.92 -32.16
C GLU A 442 -6.43 29.03 -32.49
N ALA A 443 -5.73 27.91 -32.67
CA ALA A 443 -4.33 27.91 -33.07
C ALA A 443 -4.14 28.31 -34.54
N GLU A 444 -5.08 27.96 -35.42
CA GLU A 444 -5.06 28.34 -36.83
C GLU A 444 -5.49 29.79 -37.04
N ASP A 445 -6.39 30.33 -36.21
CA ASP A 445 -6.79 31.74 -36.22
C ASP A 445 -5.69 32.65 -35.62
N ALA A 446 -4.98 32.19 -34.56
CA ALA A 446 -3.82 32.91 -34.00
C ALA A 446 -2.63 32.99 -34.98
N ALA A 447 -2.49 32.01 -35.88
CA ALA A 447 -1.47 32.00 -36.93
C ALA A 447 -1.81 32.87 -38.16
N ARG A 448 -3.03 33.35 -38.27
CA ARG A 448 -3.52 34.17 -39.40
C ARG A 448 -3.53 35.67 -39.16
N ILE A 449 -3.09 36.17 -38.00
CA ILE A 449 -2.96 37.61 -37.72
C ILE A 449 -1.66 38.11 -38.39
N PRO A 450 -1.74 38.91 -39.50
CA PRO A 450 -0.56 39.49 -40.12
C PRO A 450 0.00 40.59 -39.23
N ALA A 451 1.35 40.68 -39.19
CA ALA A 451 2.14 41.66 -38.46
C ALA A 451 1.93 43.11 -38.94
#